data_24462d84a0cc024936820cd4ec2c4d0c
#
_entry.id   24462d84a0cc024936820cd4ec2c4d0c
#
_cell.length_a   1.000
_cell.length_b   1.000
_cell.length_c   1.000
_cell.angle_alpha   90.00
_cell.angle_beta   90.00
_cell.angle_gamma   90.00
#
_symmetry.space_group_name_H-M   'P 1'
#
loop_
_entity.id
_entity.type
_entity.pdbx_description
1 polymer ?
#
loop_
_entity_poly.entity_id
_entity_poly.type
_entity_poly.pdbx_seq_one_letter_code
_entity_poly.pdbx_strand_id
1 'polypeptide(L)' 'TAKSSDGRININTADSTQLQELTGVGPATAEKIIDYRKQNGRFQSIEDIKNVSGIGDKTYEKLKDHIKV' A
#
# COMPACT_ATOMS: atom_id res chain seq x y z
N THR A 1 -3.67 -8.99 11.89
CA THR A 1 -2.86 -8.02 11.20
C THR A 1 -2.99 -8.18 9.69
N ALA A 2 -2.51 -7.21 8.94
CA ALA A 2 -2.58 -7.24 7.48
C ALA A 2 -1.41 -8.00 6.85
N LYS A 3 -0.42 -8.36 7.65
CA LYS A 3 0.77 -9.04 7.15
C LYS A 3 0.46 -10.50 6.86
N SER A 4 0.72 -10.94 5.65
CA SER A 4 0.44 -12.31 5.26
C SER A 4 1.52 -13.26 5.76
N SER A 5 1.27 -14.57 5.63
CA SER A 5 2.23 -15.59 6.08
C SER A 5 3.55 -15.55 5.31
N ASP A 6 3.57 -14.96 4.12
CA ASP A 6 4.80 -14.82 3.32
C ASP A 6 5.54 -13.51 3.60
N GLY A 7 5.09 -12.73 4.57
CA GLY A 7 5.73 -11.49 4.97
C GLY A 7 5.30 -10.26 4.20
N ARG A 8 4.43 -10.42 3.20
CA ARG A 8 3.95 -9.27 2.44
C ARG A 8 2.78 -8.60 3.15
N ILE A 9 2.65 -7.29 2.92
CA ILE A 9 1.59 -6.50 3.54
C ILE A 9 0.39 -6.41 2.59
N ASN A 10 -0.79 -6.77 3.11
CA ASN A 10 -2.02 -6.67 2.33
C ASN A 10 -2.50 -5.22 2.33
N ILE A 11 -2.39 -4.55 1.18
CA ILE A 11 -2.71 -3.13 1.08
C ILE A 11 -4.21 -2.83 1.23
N ASN A 12 -5.05 -3.85 1.13
CA ASN A 12 -6.50 -3.67 1.33
C ASN A 12 -6.90 -3.69 2.80
N THR A 13 -6.08 -4.24 3.68
CA THR A 13 -6.42 -4.39 5.09
C THR A 13 -5.44 -3.71 6.04
N ALA A 14 -4.27 -3.29 5.54
CA ALA A 14 -3.25 -2.67 6.39
C ALA A 14 -3.73 -1.35 6.97
N ASP A 15 -3.30 -1.08 8.21
CA ASP A 15 -3.51 0.22 8.80
C ASP A 15 -2.32 1.13 8.50
N SER A 16 -2.39 2.39 8.97
CA SER A 16 -1.34 3.37 8.71
C SER A 16 0.02 2.90 9.22
N THR A 17 0.07 2.31 10.39
CA THR A 17 1.33 1.84 10.98
C THR A 17 1.98 0.76 10.14
N GLN A 18 1.19 -0.19 9.67
CA GLN A 18 1.70 -1.27 8.83
C GLN A 18 2.17 -0.79 7.47
N LEU A 19 1.42 0.14 6.88
CA LEU A 19 1.82 0.71 5.59
C LEU A 19 3.13 1.48 5.67
N GLN A 20 3.38 2.12 6.82
CA GLN A 20 4.63 2.84 7.02
C GLN A 20 5.85 1.95 7.15
N GLU A 21 5.67 0.65 7.32
CA GLU A 21 6.78 -0.30 7.29
C GLU A 21 7.34 -0.47 5.89
N LEU A 22 6.58 -0.07 4.88
CA LEU A 22 7.04 -0.17 3.50
C LEU A 22 8.06 0.93 3.19
N THR A 23 9.10 0.55 2.45
CA THR A 23 10.14 1.50 2.03
C THR A 23 9.51 2.63 1.20
N GLY A 24 9.78 3.88 1.61
CA GLY A 24 9.28 5.03 0.88
C GLY A 24 7.85 5.43 1.23
N VAL A 25 7.22 4.73 2.18
CA VAL A 25 5.87 5.08 2.63
C VAL A 25 5.95 5.69 4.02
N GLY A 26 5.71 6.99 4.11
CA GLY A 26 5.63 7.70 5.37
C GLY A 26 4.19 7.89 5.79
N PRO A 27 3.96 8.63 6.90
CA PRO A 27 2.59 8.84 7.40
C PRO A 27 1.65 9.45 6.38
N ALA A 28 2.10 10.45 5.64
CA ALA A 28 1.24 11.10 4.65
C ALA A 28 0.86 10.16 3.52
N THR A 29 1.81 9.37 3.02
CA THR A 29 1.54 8.42 1.95
C THR A 29 0.62 7.30 2.43
N ALA A 30 0.84 6.82 3.66
CA ALA A 30 -0.02 5.80 4.26
C ALA A 30 -1.47 6.27 4.33
N GLU A 31 -1.68 7.52 4.76
CA GLU A 31 -3.02 8.10 4.81
C GLU A 31 -3.66 8.17 3.43
N LYS A 32 -2.88 8.51 2.41
CA LYS A 32 -3.39 8.57 1.04
C LYS A 32 -3.80 7.20 0.52
N ILE A 33 -3.06 6.16 0.88
CA ILE A 33 -3.41 4.79 0.52
C ILE A 33 -4.75 4.41 1.16
N ILE A 34 -4.91 4.71 2.45
CA ILE A 34 -6.15 4.41 3.18
C ILE A 34 -7.31 5.19 2.58
N ASP A 35 -7.12 6.48 2.30
CA ASP A 35 -8.18 7.30 1.70
C ASP A 35 -8.58 6.79 0.33
N TYR A 36 -7.60 6.38 -0.48
CA TYR A 36 -7.89 5.84 -1.80
C TYR A 36 -8.81 4.63 -1.72
N ARG A 37 -8.48 3.69 -0.85
CA ARG A 37 -9.29 2.48 -0.77
C ARG A 37 -10.67 2.73 -0.17
N LYS A 38 -10.83 3.77 0.66
CA LYS A 38 -12.13 4.17 1.19
C LYS A 38 -13.01 4.79 0.12
N GLN A 39 -12.41 5.58 -0.78
CA GLN A 39 -13.15 6.31 -1.81
C GLN A 39 -13.41 5.48 -3.05
N ASN A 40 -12.49 4.60 -3.42
CA ASN A 40 -12.54 3.87 -4.68
C ASN A 40 -12.76 2.37 -4.49
N GLY A 41 -12.87 1.90 -3.26
CA GLY A 41 -12.99 0.50 -2.97
C GLY A 41 -11.63 -0.17 -2.91
N ARG A 42 -11.63 -1.48 -2.73
CA ARG A 42 -10.40 -2.23 -2.56
C ARG A 42 -9.53 -2.18 -3.81
N PHE A 43 -8.23 -2.36 -3.62
CA PHE A 43 -7.31 -2.51 -4.73
C PHE A 43 -7.55 -3.86 -5.40
N GLN A 44 -7.66 -3.87 -6.72
CA GLN A 44 -7.88 -5.10 -7.48
C GLN A 44 -6.57 -5.85 -7.71
N SER A 45 -5.46 -5.11 -7.78
CA SER A 45 -4.13 -5.69 -7.94
C SER A 45 -3.14 -4.77 -7.24
N ILE A 46 -1.93 -5.26 -7.00
CA ILE A 46 -0.91 -4.43 -6.36
C ILE A 46 -0.57 -3.21 -7.23
N GLU A 47 -0.69 -3.33 -8.53
CA GLU A 47 -0.41 -2.22 -9.44
C GLU A 47 -1.35 -1.04 -9.26
N ASP A 48 -2.55 -1.28 -8.74
CA ASP A 48 -3.50 -0.20 -8.50
C ASP A 48 -3.00 0.79 -7.47
N ILE A 49 -2.04 0.41 -6.64
CA ILE A 49 -1.47 1.33 -5.66
C ILE A 49 -0.80 2.53 -6.32
N LYS A 50 -0.40 2.39 -7.59
CA LYS A 50 0.19 3.50 -8.34
C LYS A 50 -0.79 4.64 -8.60
N ASN A 51 -2.08 4.38 -8.45
CA ASN A 51 -3.10 5.42 -8.58
C ASN A 51 -3.15 6.33 -7.34
N VAL A 52 -2.51 5.92 -6.28
CA VAL A 52 -2.46 6.72 -5.06
C VAL A 52 -1.47 7.86 -5.26
N SER A 53 -1.91 9.09 -4.93
CA SER A 53 -1.03 10.24 -5.00
C SER A 53 0.17 10.03 -4.08
N GLY A 54 1.36 10.27 -4.58
CA GLY A 54 2.59 10.05 -3.82
C GLY A 54 3.26 8.73 -4.09
N ILE A 55 2.60 7.81 -4.80
CA ILE A 55 3.21 6.55 -5.21
C ILE A 55 3.38 6.56 -6.72
N GLY A 56 4.60 6.78 -7.16
CA GLY A 56 4.93 6.73 -8.57
C GLY A 56 5.57 5.40 -8.93
N ASP A 57 6.04 5.29 -10.17
CA ASP A 57 6.63 4.05 -10.67
C ASP A 57 7.84 3.62 -9.85
N LYS A 58 8.69 4.55 -9.44
CA LYS A 58 9.89 4.23 -8.67
C LYS A 58 9.54 3.69 -7.30
N THR A 59 8.58 4.32 -6.64
CA THR A 59 8.13 3.87 -5.33
C THR A 59 7.48 2.50 -5.45
N TYR A 60 6.64 2.31 -6.46
CA TYR A 60 6.01 1.03 -6.71
C TYR A 60 7.04 -0.08 -6.89
N GLU A 61 8.11 0.18 -7.65
CA GLU A 61 9.18 -0.80 -7.88
C GLU A 61 9.82 -1.26 -6.58
N LYS A 62 9.90 -0.36 -5.59
CA LYS A 62 10.44 -0.70 -4.27
C LYS A 62 9.46 -1.50 -3.44
N LEU A 63 8.17 -1.34 -3.68
CA LEU A 63 7.12 -1.94 -2.85
C LEU A 63 6.60 -3.27 -3.39
N LYS A 64 6.64 -3.46 -4.69
CA LYS A 64 5.89 -4.55 -5.34
C LYS A 64 6.17 -5.94 -4.78
N ASP A 65 7.36 -6.17 -4.28
CA ASP A 65 7.75 -7.46 -3.72
C ASP A 65 7.33 -7.61 -2.26
N HIS A 66 6.81 -6.55 -1.66
CA HIS A 66 6.49 -6.51 -0.24
C HIS A 66 5.00 -6.29 0.03
N ILE A 67 4.20 -6.19 -1.03
CA ILE A 67 2.76 -5.93 -0.89
C ILE A 67 1.94 -6.98 -1.63
N LYS A 68 0.70 -7.09 -1.22
CA LYS A 68 -0.26 -7.99 -1.86
C LYS A 68 -1.67 -7.42 -1.72
N VAL A 69 -2.62 -8.02 -2.42
CA VAL A 69 -4.05 -7.70 -2.28
C VAL A 69 -4.84 -8.89 -1.77
#